data_91a45eccc10feddd61d4b74af9e7de2f
#
_entry.id   91a45eccc10feddd61d4b74af9e7de2f
#
_cell.length_a   1.000
_cell.length_b   1.000
_cell.length_c   1.000
_cell.angle_alpha   90.00
_cell.angle_beta   90.00
_cell.angle_gamma   90.00
#
_symmetry.space_group_name_H-M   'P 1'
#
loop_
_entity.id
_entity.type
_entity.pdbx_description
1 polymer ?
#
loop_
_entity_poly.entity_id
_entity_poly.type
_entity_poly.pdbx_seq_one_letter_code
_entity_poly.pdbx_strand_id
1 'polypeptide(L)'
;IVFIDEIDAVGRQRGAGLGGGHDEREQTLNQLLVEMDGFGANEGIIMIAATNRPDILDPALLRPGRFDRQIVVDRPDIKGRREILKVHVKGKPVGSDVELDVIARRTPGFTGADLSNLVNEAALMAARRNKKQINMPDMEEAAERVIMGPERRSRVISDNEKRLTAYHEGGHTLVGMLLDNADPVHKAVSYTHLRAHETSQ
;
A
#
# COMPACT_ATOMS: atom_id res chain seq x y z
N ILE A 1 -7.22 3.57 -27.03
CA ILE A 1 -7.28 3.91 -25.60
C ILE A 1 -6.09 4.78 -25.29
N VAL A 2 -6.30 5.97 -24.71
CA VAL A 2 -5.27 6.87 -24.19
C VAL A 2 -5.31 6.80 -22.67
N PHE A 3 -4.16 6.57 -22.03
CA PHE A 3 -4.05 6.55 -20.57
C PHE A 3 -3.12 7.67 -20.10
N ILE A 4 -3.61 8.47 -19.14
CA ILE A 4 -2.87 9.58 -18.53
C ILE A 4 -2.73 9.28 -17.04
N ASP A 5 -1.50 9.01 -16.60
CA ASP A 5 -1.22 8.83 -15.18
C ASP A 5 -0.92 10.17 -14.50
N GLU A 6 -1.18 10.25 -13.20
CA GLU A 6 -0.94 11.45 -12.37
C GLU A 6 -1.52 12.74 -12.99
N ILE A 7 -2.79 12.68 -13.47
CA ILE A 7 -3.44 13.81 -14.14
C ILE A 7 -3.46 15.08 -13.28
N ASP A 8 -3.35 14.97 -11.97
CA ASP A 8 -3.25 16.09 -11.03
C ASP A 8 -1.98 16.93 -11.21
N ALA A 9 -0.95 16.41 -11.89
CA ALA A 9 0.25 17.18 -12.24
C ALA A 9 -0.08 18.37 -13.15
N VAL A 10 -1.04 18.21 -14.06
CA VAL A 10 -1.49 19.23 -15.01
C VAL A 10 -2.91 19.71 -14.77
N GLY A 11 -3.75 18.85 -14.19
CA GLY A 11 -5.20 19.08 -13.99
C GLY A 11 -5.58 19.78 -12.70
N ARG A 12 -4.65 20.46 -12.01
CA ARG A 12 -4.90 21.10 -10.72
C ARG A 12 -5.74 22.36 -10.86
N GLN A 13 -6.63 22.62 -9.87
CA GLN A 13 -7.45 23.83 -9.76
C GLN A 13 -6.64 25.12 -9.85
N ARG A 14 -7.19 26.11 -10.52
CA ARG A 14 -6.64 27.46 -10.68
C ARG A 14 -6.64 28.21 -9.35
N GLY A 15 -5.59 28.95 -9.05
CA GLY A 15 -5.61 29.95 -7.99
C GLY A 15 -4.92 29.63 -6.65
N ALA A 16 -4.13 28.56 -6.54
CA ALA A 16 -3.48 28.22 -5.27
C ALA A 16 -1.95 28.45 -5.27
N GLY A 17 -1.46 29.60 -5.78
CA GLY A 17 -0.03 29.90 -5.61
C GLY A 17 0.46 31.10 -6.41
N LEU A 18 1.20 31.95 -5.73
CA LEU A 18 1.96 33.06 -6.30
C LEU A 18 3.33 32.54 -6.81
N GLY A 19 3.47 32.28 -8.11
CA GLY A 19 4.77 31.90 -8.68
C GLY A 19 4.73 31.54 -10.16
N GLY A 20 5.71 31.93 -10.93
CA GLY A 20 5.81 31.88 -12.40
C GLY A 20 5.84 30.50 -13.09
N GLY A 21 5.51 29.40 -12.39
CA GLY A 21 5.34 28.07 -13.02
C GLY A 21 3.87 27.69 -13.24
N HIS A 22 2.93 28.61 -12.99
CA HIS A 22 1.50 28.39 -13.13
C HIS A 22 1.02 28.53 -14.56
N ASP A 23 1.58 29.46 -15.32
CA ASP A 23 1.15 29.79 -16.69
C ASP A 23 1.31 28.59 -17.63
N GLU A 24 2.43 27.88 -17.56
CA GLU A 24 2.69 26.70 -18.41
C GLU A 24 1.72 25.54 -18.11
N ARG A 25 1.44 25.31 -16.82
CA ARG A 25 0.51 24.24 -16.42
C ARG A 25 -0.93 24.58 -16.80
N GLU A 26 -1.33 25.84 -16.64
CA GLU A 26 -2.64 26.31 -17.04
C GLU A 26 -2.80 26.25 -18.56
N GLN A 27 -1.77 26.57 -19.31
CA GLN A 27 -1.76 26.44 -20.76
C GLN A 27 -1.90 24.96 -21.17
N THR A 28 -1.15 24.05 -20.51
CA THR A 28 -1.24 22.60 -20.76
C THR A 28 -2.63 22.05 -20.44
N LEU A 29 -3.23 22.46 -19.31
CA LEU A 29 -4.59 22.08 -18.95
C LEU A 29 -5.61 22.57 -19.99
N ASN A 30 -5.50 23.85 -20.39
CA ASN A 30 -6.42 24.42 -21.40
C ASN A 30 -6.27 23.68 -22.73
N GLN A 31 -5.05 23.36 -23.17
CA GLN A 31 -4.82 22.58 -24.39
C GLN A 31 -5.45 21.17 -24.26
N LEU A 32 -5.24 20.49 -23.14
CA LEU A 32 -5.86 19.18 -22.88
C LEU A 32 -7.39 19.25 -22.99
N LEU A 33 -8.01 20.27 -22.40
CA LEU A 33 -9.46 20.47 -22.46
C LEU A 33 -9.93 20.72 -23.89
N VAL A 34 -9.20 21.50 -24.68
CA VAL A 34 -9.51 21.76 -26.10
C VAL A 34 -9.40 20.47 -26.92
N GLU A 35 -8.35 19.68 -26.72
CA GLU A 35 -8.20 18.41 -27.42
C GLU A 35 -9.32 17.41 -27.04
N MET A 36 -9.69 17.36 -25.75
CA MET A 36 -10.80 16.50 -25.30
C MET A 36 -12.14 16.91 -25.94
N ASP A 37 -12.41 18.20 -26.02
CA ASP A 37 -13.63 18.72 -26.64
C ASP A 37 -13.61 18.56 -28.19
N GLY A 38 -12.43 18.45 -28.79
CA GLY A 38 -12.23 18.23 -30.21
C GLY A 38 -12.46 16.78 -30.66
N PHE A 39 -12.42 15.81 -29.75
CA PHE A 39 -12.72 14.41 -30.06
C PHE A 39 -14.25 14.26 -30.27
N GLY A 40 -14.65 14.15 -31.52
CA GLY A 40 -16.06 13.88 -31.86
C GLY A 40 -16.53 12.55 -31.30
N ALA A 41 -17.82 12.46 -30.95
CA ALA A 41 -18.42 11.26 -30.34
C ALA A 41 -18.24 9.95 -31.15
N ASN A 42 -17.75 10.04 -32.39
CA ASN A 42 -17.61 8.91 -33.32
C ASN A 42 -16.17 8.48 -33.61
N GLU A 43 -15.17 9.06 -32.97
CA GLU A 43 -13.74 8.72 -33.24
C GLU A 43 -13.27 7.47 -32.54
N GLY A 44 -14.09 6.87 -31.68
CA GLY A 44 -13.75 5.61 -30.98
C GLY A 44 -12.58 5.71 -30.01
N ILE A 45 -12.21 6.92 -29.59
CA ILE A 45 -11.15 7.17 -28.63
C ILE A 45 -11.71 7.06 -27.21
N ILE A 46 -11.08 6.24 -26.37
CA ILE A 46 -11.37 6.15 -24.94
C ILE A 46 -10.21 6.76 -24.17
N MET A 47 -10.48 7.77 -23.35
CA MET A 47 -9.50 8.39 -22.47
C MET A 47 -9.69 7.88 -21.04
N ILE A 48 -8.61 7.49 -20.40
CA ILE A 48 -8.57 7.06 -19.00
C ILE A 48 -7.50 7.90 -18.31
N ALA A 49 -7.82 8.48 -17.16
CA ALA A 49 -6.84 9.17 -16.32
C ALA A 49 -6.83 8.57 -14.91
N ALA A 50 -5.67 8.61 -14.26
CA ALA A 50 -5.51 8.19 -12.88
C ALA A 50 -4.96 9.33 -12.03
N THR A 51 -5.39 9.39 -10.77
CA THR A 51 -4.86 10.32 -9.77
C THR A 51 -5.04 9.76 -8.35
N ASN A 52 -4.10 10.07 -7.47
CA ASN A 52 -4.22 9.85 -6.03
C ASN A 52 -4.85 11.05 -5.30
N ARG A 53 -5.11 12.15 -6.01
CA ARG A 53 -5.61 13.41 -5.45
C ARG A 53 -6.79 13.97 -6.23
N PRO A 54 -7.95 13.32 -6.17
CA PRO A 54 -9.14 13.79 -6.90
C PRO A 54 -9.64 15.14 -6.37
N ASP A 55 -9.32 15.48 -5.11
CA ASP A 55 -9.71 16.71 -4.42
C ASP A 55 -9.14 17.99 -5.04
N ILE A 56 -8.02 17.90 -5.74
CA ILE A 56 -7.34 19.07 -6.32
C ILE A 56 -7.59 19.24 -7.82
N LEU A 57 -8.30 18.30 -8.45
CA LEU A 57 -8.58 18.39 -9.88
C LEU A 57 -9.49 19.58 -10.22
N ASP A 58 -9.21 20.21 -11.37
CA ASP A 58 -10.07 21.25 -11.91
C ASP A 58 -11.44 20.65 -12.27
N PRO A 59 -12.55 21.22 -11.77
CA PRO A 59 -13.90 20.72 -12.09
C PRO A 59 -14.21 20.69 -13.58
N ALA A 60 -13.51 21.46 -14.41
CA ALA A 60 -13.66 21.43 -15.85
C ALA A 60 -13.29 20.08 -16.48
N LEU A 61 -12.35 19.33 -15.87
CA LEU A 61 -11.99 17.97 -16.30
C LEU A 61 -13.10 16.95 -16.07
N LEU A 62 -13.93 17.18 -15.04
CA LEU A 62 -14.96 16.24 -14.58
C LEU A 62 -16.33 16.50 -15.21
N ARG A 63 -16.43 17.44 -16.17
CA ARG A 63 -17.69 17.75 -16.87
C ARG A 63 -18.10 16.61 -17.82
N PRO A 64 -19.41 16.44 -18.08
CA PRO A 64 -19.90 15.54 -19.10
C PRO A 64 -19.22 15.75 -20.45
N GLY A 65 -18.87 14.65 -21.13
CA GLY A 65 -18.11 14.68 -22.38
C GLY A 65 -16.59 14.67 -22.22
N ARG A 66 -16.08 14.72 -20.97
CA ARG A 66 -14.66 14.60 -20.61
C ARG A 66 -14.48 13.38 -19.70
N PHE A 67 -13.89 13.54 -18.48
CA PHE A 67 -13.83 12.46 -17.50
C PHE A 67 -15.14 12.41 -16.69
N ASP A 68 -16.20 11.99 -17.33
CA ASP A 68 -17.55 11.96 -16.76
C ASP A 68 -17.81 10.75 -15.86
N ARG A 69 -16.96 9.73 -15.91
CA ARG A 69 -17.05 8.54 -15.08
C ARG A 69 -15.87 8.43 -14.12
N GLN A 70 -16.19 8.46 -12.84
CA GLN A 70 -15.18 8.29 -11.77
C GLN A 70 -15.29 6.90 -11.17
N ILE A 71 -14.15 6.22 -11.06
CA ILE A 71 -14.03 4.90 -10.46
C ILE A 71 -13.02 4.99 -9.32
N VAL A 72 -13.46 4.68 -8.11
CA VAL A 72 -12.57 4.58 -6.95
C VAL A 72 -11.96 3.19 -6.93
N VAL A 73 -10.62 3.13 -6.83
CA VAL A 73 -9.90 1.88 -6.66
C VAL A 73 -9.54 1.75 -5.18
N ASP A 74 -10.33 0.96 -4.46
CA ASP A 74 -10.13 0.70 -3.04
C ASP A 74 -8.95 -0.24 -2.78
N ARG A 75 -8.53 -0.30 -1.51
CA ARG A 75 -7.57 -1.32 -1.07
C ARG A 75 -8.14 -2.71 -1.30
N PRO A 76 -7.30 -3.68 -1.72
CA PRO A 76 -7.79 -5.02 -2.04
C PRO A 76 -8.29 -5.77 -0.79
N ASP A 77 -9.38 -6.50 -0.96
CA ASP A 77 -9.87 -7.48 0.01
C ASP A 77 -8.92 -8.70 0.10
N ILE A 78 -9.24 -9.68 0.95
CA ILE A 78 -8.40 -10.87 1.12
C ILE A 78 -8.20 -11.62 -0.21
N LYS A 79 -9.26 -11.73 -1.03
CA LYS A 79 -9.18 -12.42 -2.33
C LYS A 79 -8.32 -11.62 -3.30
N GLY A 80 -8.51 -10.31 -3.36
CA GLY A 80 -7.71 -9.40 -4.17
C GLY A 80 -6.23 -9.46 -3.80
N ARG A 81 -5.89 -9.44 -2.49
CA ARG A 81 -4.49 -9.57 -2.04
C ARG A 81 -3.87 -10.90 -2.45
N ARG A 82 -4.61 -12.00 -2.34
CA ARG A 82 -4.15 -13.31 -2.81
C ARG A 82 -3.82 -13.29 -4.31
N GLU A 83 -4.70 -12.75 -5.14
CA GLU A 83 -4.47 -12.68 -6.59
C GLU A 83 -3.27 -11.76 -6.93
N ILE A 84 -3.12 -10.64 -6.23
CA ILE A 84 -1.95 -9.75 -6.36
C ILE A 84 -0.67 -10.49 -5.96
N LEU A 85 -0.67 -11.21 -4.85
CA LEU A 85 0.48 -12.04 -4.44
C LEU A 85 0.84 -13.07 -5.50
N LYS A 86 -0.13 -13.75 -6.11
CA LYS A 86 0.13 -14.69 -7.22
C LYS A 86 0.86 -14.05 -8.39
N VAL A 87 0.51 -12.80 -8.72
CA VAL A 87 1.19 -12.06 -9.80
C VAL A 87 2.64 -11.77 -9.40
N HIS A 88 2.90 -11.33 -8.17
CA HIS A 88 4.23 -10.93 -7.73
C HIS A 88 5.17 -12.10 -7.42
N VAL A 89 4.66 -13.28 -7.10
CA VAL A 89 5.50 -14.49 -6.93
C VAL A 89 5.82 -15.16 -8.27
N LYS A 90 5.09 -14.84 -9.33
CA LYS A 90 5.34 -15.41 -10.66
C LYS A 90 6.75 -15.09 -11.13
N GLY A 91 7.50 -16.13 -11.53
CA GLY A 91 8.89 -15.99 -11.97
C GLY A 91 9.93 -15.91 -10.85
N LYS A 92 9.49 -16.00 -9.56
CA LYS A 92 10.41 -16.11 -8.42
C LYS A 92 10.48 -17.56 -7.91
N PRO A 93 11.63 -18.01 -7.38
CA PRO A 93 11.76 -19.35 -6.81
C PRO A 93 11.05 -19.40 -5.44
N VAL A 94 9.79 -19.75 -5.44
CA VAL A 94 8.96 -19.89 -4.24
C VAL A 94 8.79 -21.35 -3.88
N GLY A 95 8.96 -21.69 -2.61
CA GLY A 95 8.81 -23.05 -2.09
C GLY A 95 7.36 -23.51 -2.10
N SER A 96 7.15 -24.81 -2.13
CA SER A 96 5.83 -25.44 -2.10
C SER A 96 5.13 -25.28 -0.74
N ASP A 97 5.87 -24.89 0.30
CA ASP A 97 5.38 -24.61 1.65
C ASP A 97 4.70 -23.25 1.78
N VAL A 98 4.80 -22.38 0.75
CA VAL A 98 4.26 -21.03 0.80
C VAL A 98 2.76 -21.03 0.51
N GLU A 99 1.99 -20.69 1.54
CA GLU A 99 0.54 -20.55 1.45
C GLU A 99 0.14 -19.08 1.29
N LEU A 100 -0.14 -18.63 0.07
CA LEU A 100 -0.49 -17.23 -0.24
C LEU A 100 -1.80 -16.81 0.44
N ASP A 101 -2.70 -17.73 0.73
CA ASP A 101 -3.94 -17.46 1.47
C ASP A 101 -3.66 -17.04 2.92
N VAL A 102 -2.66 -17.66 3.56
CA VAL A 102 -2.24 -17.30 4.91
C VAL A 102 -1.62 -15.89 4.90
N ILE A 103 -0.73 -15.61 3.95
CA ILE A 103 -0.12 -14.28 3.82
C ILE A 103 -1.18 -13.22 3.53
N ALA A 104 -2.16 -13.49 2.65
CA ALA A 104 -3.24 -12.55 2.35
C ALA A 104 -4.11 -12.22 3.58
N ARG A 105 -4.36 -13.19 4.46
CA ARG A 105 -5.06 -12.95 5.73
C ARG A 105 -4.24 -12.13 6.72
N ARG A 106 -2.92 -12.32 6.75
CA ARG A 106 -1.98 -11.63 7.67
C ARG A 106 -1.59 -10.22 7.23
N THR A 107 -2.02 -9.78 6.06
CA THR A 107 -1.70 -8.46 5.50
C THR A 107 -2.93 -7.57 5.32
N PRO A 108 -3.75 -7.33 6.38
CA PRO A 108 -4.90 -6.44 6.27
C PRO A 108 -4.44 -5.03 5.89
N GLY A 109 -5.19 -4.37 5.00
CA GLY A 109 -4.91 -2.99 4.59
C GLY A 109 -3.73 -2.80 3.62
N PHE A 110 -3.00 -3.86 3.25
CA PHE A 110 -1.92 -3.77 2.28
C PHE A 110 -2.44 -3.41 0.88
N THR A 111 -1.72 -2.52 0.22
CA THR A 111 -1.90 -2.17 -1.18
C THR A 111 -1.16 -3.16 -2.09
N GLY A 112 -1.36 -3.05 -3.40
CA GLY A 112 -0.57 -3.82 -4.38
C GLY A 112 0.93 -3.56 -4.27
N ALA A 113 1.31 -2.31 -4.01
CA ALA A 113 2.71 -1.92 -3.80
C ALA A 113 3.31 -2.56 -2.55
N ASP A 114 2.56 -2.58 -1.43
CA ASP A 114 3.01 -3.22 -0.19
C ASP A 114 3.22 -4.73 -0.38
N LEU A 115 2.30 -5.40 -1.09
CA LEU A 115 2.41 -6.82 -1.39
C LEU A 115 3.58 -7.14 -2.33
N SER A 116 3.83 -6.28 -3.30
CA SER A 116 5.02 -6.36 -4.16
C SER A 116 6.30 -6.24 -3.35
N ASN A 117 6.37 -5.23 -2.47
CA ASN A 117 7.50 -5.02 -1.58
C ASN A 117 7.71 -6.21 -0.63
N LEU A 118 6.64 -6.77 -0.06
CA LEU A 118 6.69 -7.96 0.80
C LEU A 118 7.38 -9.13 0.08
N VAL A 119 6.95 -9.45 -1.13
CA VAL A 119 7.55 -10.54 -1.91
C VAL A 119 9.01 -10.26 -2.26
N ASN A 120 9.36 -9.00 -2.52
CA ASN A 120 10.73 -8.60 -2.77
C ASN A 120 11.61 -8.73 -1.50
N GLU A 121 11.12 -8.26 -0.35
CA GLU A 121 11.82 -8.41 0.94
C GLU A 121 12.03 -9.89 1.30
N ALA A 122 11.02 -10.74 1.08
CA ALA A 122 11.15 -12.19 1.30
C ALA A 122 12.26 -12.80 0.42
N ALA A 123 12.34 -12.38 -0.85
CA ALA A 123 13.40 -12.82 -1.74
C ALA A 123 14.78 -12.37 -1.28
N LEU A 124 14.90 -11.12 -0.82
CA LEU A 124 16.16 -10.60 -0.27
C LEU A 124 16.58 -11.33 1.01
N MET A 125 15.63 -11.67 1.89
CA MET A 125 15.89 -12.45 3.10
C MET A 125 16.37 -13.87 2.77
N ALA A 126 15.70 -14.54 1.84
CA ALA A 126 16.11 -15.86 1.36
C ALA A 126 17.54 -15.83 0.79
N ALA A 127 17.84 -14.82 -0.05
CA ALA A 127 19.17 -14.64 -0.62
C ALA A 127 20.25 -14.39 0.45
N ARG A 128 19.99 -13.53 1.45
CA ARG A 128 20.91 -13.28 2.58
C ARG A 128 21.20 -14.54 3.40
N ARG A 129 20.27 -15.48 3.43
CA ARG A 129 20.40 -16.78 4.12
C ARG A 129 20.94 -17.88 3.20
N ASN A 130 21.40 -17.53 2.01
CA ASN A 130 21.89 -18.46 0.97
C ASN A 130 20.87 -19.56 0.62
N LYS A 131 19.57 -19.28 0.72
CA LYS A 131 18.51 -20.20 0.29
C LYS A 131 18.31 -20.11 -1.20
N LYS A 132 17.92 -21.24 -1.83
CA LYS A 132 17.63 -21.33 -3.27
C LYS A 132 16.20 -20.92 -3.60
N GLN A 133 15.32 -20.85 -2.60
CA GLN A 133 13.90 -20.52 -2.75
C GLN A 133 13.39 -19.76 -1.53
N ILE A 134 12.31 -19.04 -1.73
CA ILE A 134 11.58 -18.30 -0.70
C ILE A 134 10.66 -19.30 0.01
N ASN A 135 10.78 -19.46 1.31
CA ASN A 135 9.94 -20.35 2.11
C ASN A 135 8.91 -19.55 2.91
N MET A 136 7.91 -20.23 3.50
CA MET A 136 6.87 -19.59 4.28
C MET A 136 7.42 -18.70 5.42
N PRO A 137 8.42 -19.10 6.23
CA PRO A 137 9.01 -18.22 7.24
C PRO A 137 9.61 -16.93 6.69
N ASP A 138 10.17 -16.95 5.46
CA ASP A 138 10.73 -15.74 4.85
C ASP A 138 9.60 -14.78 4.44
N MET A 139 8.47 -15.29 3.96
CA MET A 139 7.27 -14.49 3.64
C MET A 139 6.64 -13.88 4.89
N GLU A 140 6.55 -14.65 5.98
CA GLU A 140 6.00 -14.16 7.25
C GLU A 140 6.86 -13.06 7.86
N GLU A 141 8.18 -13.27 7.91
CA GLU A 141 9.11 -12.26 8.42
C GLU A 141 9.12 -10.99 7.55
N ALA A 142 9.01 -11.16 6.22
CA ALA A 142 8.88 -10.04 5.30
C ALA A 142 7.59 -9.24 5.56
N ALA A 143 6.46 -9.91 5.80
CA ALA A 143 5.20 -9.25 6.14
C ALA A 143 5.34 -8.41 7.43
N GLU A 144 5.93 -9.01 8.48
CA GLU A 144 6.21 -8.31 9.73
C GLU A 144 7.11 -7.08 9.50
N ARG A 145 8.14 -7.22 8.68
CA ARG A 145 9.09 -6.13 8.36
C ARG A 145 8.44 -4.99 7.58
N VAL A 146 7.54 -5.28 6.66
CA VAL A 146 6.81 -4.24 5.92
C VAL A 146 5.86 -3.48 6.84
N ILE A 147 5.23 -4.15 7.79
CA ILE A 147 4.33 -3.53 8.78
C ILE A 147 5.11 -2.65 9.77
N MET A 148 6.21 -3.18 10.32
CA MET A 148 6.91 -2.57 11.45
C MET A 148 8.16 -1.77 11.06
N GLY A 149 8.57 -1.86 9.80
CA GLY A 149 9.84 -1.30 9.33
C GLY A 149 11.06 -2.16 9.69
N PRO A 150 12.27 -1.76 9.28
CA PRO A 150 13.49 -2.51 9.55
C PRO A 150 13.81 -2.54 11.06
N GLU A 151 14.19 -3.72 11.54
CA GLU A 151 14.62 -3.93 12.93
C GLU A 151 15.78 -3.00 13.30
N ARG A 152 15.62 -2.21 14.36
CA ARG A 152 16.68 -1.32 14.87
C ARG A 152 17.60 -2.10 15.81
N ARG A 153 18.57 -2.81 15.25
CA ARG A 153 19.54 -3.63 16.01
C ARG A 153 20.51 -2.82 16.90
N SER A 154 20.59 -1.51 16.70
CA SER A 154 21.53 -0.64 17.42
C SER A 154 21.02 -0.14 18.77
N ARG A 155 19.76 -0.40 19.14
CA ARG A 155 19.21 0.03 20.42
C ARG A 155 19.51 -1.02 21.50
N VAL A 156 20.41 -0.68 22.41
CA VAL A 156 20.64 -1.46 23.62
C VAL A 156 19.46 -1.21 24.57
N ILE A 157 18.66 -2.22 24.80
CA ILE A 157 17.53 -2.19 25.73
C ILE A 157 17.97 -2.83 27.04
N SER A 158 17.72 -2.16 28.15
CA SER A 158 18.01 -2.70 29.47
C SER A 158 17.12 -3.91 29.77
N ASP A 159 17.61 -4.82 30.63
CA ASP A 159 16.84 -6.02 31.00
C ASP A 159 15.52 -5.67 31.72
N ASN A 160 15.48 -4.54 32.42
CA ASN A 160 14.25 -4.04 33.05
C ASN A 160 13.22 -3.59 31.99
N GLU A 161 13.65 -2.89 30.93
CA GLU A 161 12.76 -2.51 29.83
C GLU A 161 12.22 -3.74 29.08
N LYS A 162 13.09 -4.76 28.84
CA LYS A 162 12.65 -6.03 28.23
C LYS A 162 11.57 -6.72 29.05
N ARG A 163 11.77 -6.78 30.36
CA ARG A 163 10.78 -7.39 31.27
C ARG A 163 9.48 -6.61 31.28
N LEU A 164 9.54 -5.27 31.38
CA LEU A 164 8.37 -4.42 31.37
C LEU A 164 7.56 -4.59 30.08
N THR A 165 8.22 -4.54 28.92
CA THR A 165 7.58 -4.75 27.61
C THR A 165 6.99 -6.16 27.51
N ALA A 166 7.70 -7.19 27.95
CA ALA A 166 7.19 -8.56 27.91
C ALA A 166 5.93 -8.75 28.77
N TYR A 167 5.87 -8.14 29.96
CA TYR A 167 4.66 -8.17 30.79
C TYR A 167 3.52 -7.38 30.16
N HIS A 168 3.80 -6.23 29.53
CA HIS A 168 2.82 -5.41 28.87
C HIS A 168 2.18 -6.16 27.69
N GLU A 169 3.00 -6.67 26.76
CA GLU A 169 2.53 -7.43 25.59
C GLU A 169 1.86 -8.76 25.99
N GLY A 170 2.41 -9.42 27.03
CA GLY A 170 1.79 -10.62 27.60
C GLY A 170 0.44 -10.33 28.22
N GLY A 171 0.24 -9.18 28.85
CA GLY A 171 -1.04 -8.73 29.37
C GLY A 171 -2.07 -8.53 28.27
N HIS A 172 -1.73 -7.81 27.19
CA HIS A 172 -2.60 -7.64 26.02
C HIS A 172 -2.99 -8.99 25.40
N THR A 173 -2.01 -9.86 25.23
CA THR A 173 -2.22 -11.21 24.70
C THR A 173 -3.19 -12.01 25.56
N LEU A 174 -3.00 -12.02 26.88
CA LEU A 174 -3.86 -12.74 27.81
C LEU A 174 -5.29 -12.22 27.79
N VAL A 175 -5.46 -10.88 27.82
CA VAL A 175 -6.78 -10.25 27.74
C VAL A 175 -7.46 -10.59 26.42
N GLY A 176 -6.75 -10.49 25.28
CA GLY A 176 -7.30 -10.85 23.97
C GLY A 176 -7.73 -12.32 23.88
N MET A 177 -7.00 -13.23 24.54
CA MET A 177 -7.37 -14.66 24.57
C MET A 177 -8.57 -14.98 25.46
N LEU A 178 -8.87 -14.12 26.43
CA LEU A 178 -9.96 -14.32 27.40
C LEU A 178 -11.27 -13.62 26.99
N LEU A 179 -11.23 -12.74 26.00
CA LEU A 179 -12.41 -12.02 25.50
C LEU A 179 -13.03 -12.76 24.33
N ASP A 180 -14.33 -13.12 24.46
CA ASP A 180 -15.06 -13.88 23.44
C ASP A 180 -15.20 -13.18 22.08
N ASN A 181 -15.15 -11.84 22.08
CA ASN A 181 -15.31 -11.02 20.85
C ASN A 181 -14.00 -10.39 20.36
N ALA A 182 -12.85 -10.80 20.88
CA ALA A 182 -11.56 -10.33 20.40
C ALA A 182 -11.11 -11.16 19.19
N ASP A 183 -10.37 -10.50 18.29
CA ASP A 183 -9.72 -11.20 17.20
C ASP A 183 -8.74 -12.25 17.76
N PRO A 184 -8.64 -13.44 17.11
CA PRO A 184 -7.76 -14.50 17.61
C PRO A 184 -6.30 -14.05 17.62
N VAL A 185 -5.67 -14.17 18.79
CA VAL A 185 -4.25 -13.84 18.96
C VAL A 185 -3.41 -14.84 18.16
N HIS A 186 -2.69 -14.33 17.19
CA HIS A 186 -1.82 -15.16 16.35
C HIS A 186 -0.39 -15.26 16.89
N LYS A 187 0.16 -14.15 17.40
CA LYS A 187 1.54 -14.07 17.89
C LYS A 187 1.69 -12.90 18.84
N ALA A 188 2.33 -13.12 19.98
CA ALA A 188 2.81 -12.06 20.86
C ALA A 188 4.30 -11.83 20.56
N VAL A 189 4.68 -10.59 20.30
CA VAL A 189 6.06 -10.22 19.97
C VAL A 189 6.49 -9.01 20.79
N SER A 190 7.69 -9.10 21.37
CA SER A 190 8.35 -7.99 22.04
C SER A 190 9.48 -7.49 21.14
N TYR A 191 9.19 -6.49 20.32
CA TYR A 191 10.22 -5.88 19.49
C TYR A 191 10.87 -4.70 20.17
N THR A 192 12.17 -4.58 20.01
CA THR A 192 12.99 -3.52 20.59
C THR A 192 12.70 -2.11 20.06
N HIS A 193 11.86 -1.98 19.05
CA HIS A 193 11.57 -0.71 18.39
C HIS A 193 10.09 -0.27 18.48
N LEU A 194 9.19 -1.13 18.97
CA LEU A 194 7.81 -0.74 19.24
C LEU A 194 7.76 -0.03 20.59
N ARG A 195 7.36 1.24 20.57
CA ARG A 195 6.75 1.85 21.75
C ARG A 195 5.35 1.26 21.86
N ALA A 196 4.95 0.85 23.07
CA ALA A 196 3.56 0.60 23.36
C ALA A 196 2.76 1.81 22.86
N HIS A 197 1.87 1.61 21.89
CA HIS A 197 0.87 2.61 21.57
C HIS A 197 -0.07 2.64 22.76
N GLU A 198 0.09 3.67 23.60
CA GLU A 198 -0.97 4.03 24.51
C GLU A 198 -2.19 4.31 23.64
N THR A 199 -3.22 3.51 23.79
CA THR A 199 -4.54 3.78 23.25
C THR A 199 -5.02 5.06 23.91
N SER A 200 -4.79 6.20 23.24
CA SER A 200 -5.49 7.42 23.58
C SER A 200 -6.97 7.19 23.29
N GLN A 201 -7.75 7.24 24.35
CA GLN A 201 -9.21 7.27 24.33
C GLN A 201 -9.74 8.40 23.46
#